data_094b8048f5efc899f031ef58d6fef5f7
#
_entry.id   094b8048f5efc899f031ef58d6fef5f7
#
_cell.length_a   1.000
_cell.length_b   1.000
_cell.length_c   1.000
_cell.angle_alpha   90.00
_cell.angle_beta   90.00
_cell.angle_gamma   90.00
#
_symmetry.space_group_name_H-M   'P 1'
#
loop_
_entity.id
_entity.type
_entity.pdbx_description
1 polymer ?
#
loop_
_entity_poly.entity_id
_entity_poly.type
_entity_poly.pdbx_seq_one_letter_code
_entity_poly.pdbx_strand_id
1 'polypeptide(L)'
;VHQACPDVEETIKWSFANFDYKGPMCSMASFKQHCAFGFWKASLMKDKSLVSNAESESAMGHYGKITSLKDLPSDKKIIAHIKEAMMLNEKGIKLPPRKVTTAKKEIVVPDYFLKQLKKNKKAFTTFENFSPSHKREYIEWITEAKTEETKNRRMETAIGWMSEGKSRNW
;
A
#
# COMPACT_ATOMS: atom_id res chain seq x y z
N VAL A 1 14.85 18.57 10.77
CA VAL A 1 14.93 17.29 11.51
C VAL A 1 16.14 17.32 12.42
N HIS A 2 17.36 17.60 11.93
CA HIS A 2 18.61 17.61 12.70
C HIS A 2 18.59 18.52 13.92
N GLN A 3 17.95 19.69 13.84
CA GLN A 3 17.83 20.58 15.00
C GLN A 3 17.06 19.91 16.18
N ALA A 4 16.12 19.04 15.89
CA ALA A 4 15.33 18.34 16.91
C ALA A 4 15.96 17.01 17.34
N CYS A 5 16.68 16.36 16.45
CA CYS A 5 17.35 15.09 16.61
C CYS A 5 18.77 15.16 15.98
N PRO A 6 19.80 15.60 16.74
CA PRO A 6 21.16 15.71 16.22
C PRO A 6 21.77 14.37 15.77
N ASP A 7 21.38 13.28 16.44
CA ASP A 7 21.88 11.92 16.19
C ASP A 7 21.04 11.16 15.14
N VAL A 8 20.29 11.88 14.31
CA VAL A 8 19.47 11.26 13.26
C VAL A 8 20.36 10.78 12.11
N GLU A 9 20.07 9.58 11.61
CA GLU A 9 20.72 9.02 10.43
C GLU A 9 19.84 9.26 9.20
N GLU A 10 20.43 9.86 8.15
CA GLU A 10 19.76 10.00 6.86
C GLU A 10 20.02 8.78 5.99
N THR A 11 18.96 8.21 5.47
CA THR A 11 19.00 7.06 4.57
C THR A 11 18.07 7.26 3.38
N ILE A 12 18.38 6.61 2.26
CA ILE A 12 17.45 6.59 1.11
C ILE A 12 16.78 5.21 1.08
N LYS A 13 15.46 5.21 1.22
CA LYS A 13 14.62 4.01 1.10
C LYS A 13 13.51 4.28 0.10
N TRP A 14 13.32 3.34 -0.86
CA TRP A 14 12.31 3.49 -1.93
C TRP A 14 12.40 4.82 -2.69
N SER A 15 13.63 5.29 -2.92
CA SER A 15 13.94 6.58 -3.58
C SER A 15 13.51 7.82 -2.79
N PHE A 16 13.22 7.71 -1.50
CA PHE A 16 12.85 8.81 -0.62
C PHE A 16 13.83 8.98 0.53
N ALA A 17 14.02 10.22 0.96
CA ALA A 17 14.80 10.54 2.14
C ALA A 17 14.07 10.04 3.41
N ASN A 18 14.77 9.24 4.19
CA ASN A 18 14.30 8.73 5.48
C ASN A 18 15.25 9.20 6.57
N PHE A 19 14.68 9.47 7.72
CA PHE A 19 15.36 9.92 8.93
C PHE A 19 15.13 8.85 9.99
N ASP A 20 16.19 8.15 10.32
CA ASP A 20 16.17 7.04 11.28
C ASP A 20 16.80 7.48 12.61
N TYR A 21 16.16 7.16 13.71
CA TYR A 21 16.70 7.32 15.07
C TYR A 21 16.17 6.18 15.93
N LYS A 22 17.07 5.26 16.32
CA LYS A 22 16.70 4.00 16.99
C LYS A 22 15.59 3.24 16.24
N GLY A 23 15.63 3.32 14.91
CA GLY A 23 14.65 2.79 13.97
C GLY A 23 13.98 3.86 13.12
N PRO A 24 13.12 3.49 12.17
CA PRO A 24 12.45 4.43 11.28
C PRO A 24 11.65 5.47 12.06
N MET A 25 11.90 6.77 11.80
CA MET A 25 11.27 7.87 12.52
C MET A 25 10.35 8.69 11.62
N CYS A 26 10.90 9.31 10.58
CA CYS A 26 10.12 10.09 9.62
C CYS A 26 10.74 10.02 8.22
N SER A 27 9.99 10.46 7.21
CA SER A 27 10.44 10.46 5.82
C SER A 27 9.90 11.65 5.05
N MET A 28 10.61 12.02 3.98
CA MET A 28 10.15 13.01 3.01
C MET A 28 10.11 12.39 1.62
N ALA A 29 9.06 12.74 0.87
CA ALA A 29 8.91 12.36 -0.53
C ALA A 29 8.68 13.60 -1.38
N SER A 30 9.39 13.69 -2.51
CA SER A 30 9.21 14.76 -3.47
C SER A 30 8.46 14.22 -4.70
N PHE A 31 7.38 14.91 -5.07
CA PHE A 31 6.58 14.63 -6.24
C PHE A 31 6.62 15.84 -7.19
N LYS A 32 6.09 15.67 -8.40
CA LYS A 32 6.12 16.73 -9.43
C LYS A 32 5.51 18.07 -8.97
N GLN A 33 4.49 18.04 -8.13
CA GLN A 33 3.71 19.24 -7.74
C GLN A 33 3.64 19.48 -6.24
N HIS A 34 4.23 18.63 -5.41
CA HIS A 34 4.21 18.78 -3.96
C HIS A 34 5.27 17.92 -3.30
N CYS A 35 5.53 18.19 -2.04
CA CYS A 35 6.26 17.32 -1.14
C CYS A 35 5.30 16.70 -0.12
N ALA A 36 5.69 15.57 0.43
CA ALA A 36 5.01 14.93 1.54
C ALA A 36 6.00 14.71 2.68
N PHE A 37 5.55 14.87 3.92
CA PHE A 37 6.32 14.56 5.13
C PHE A 37 5.51 13.62 6.02
N GLY A 38 6.11 12.52 6.44
CA GLY A 38 5.43 11.50 7.19
C GLY A 38 6.22 10.99 8.39
N PHE A 39 5.52 10.58 9.47
CA PHE A 39 6.07 9.90 10.63
C PHE A 39 5.71 8.42 10.60
N TRP A 40 6.66 7.54 10.83
CA TRP A 40 6.41 6.10 10.82
C TRP A 40 5.41 5.64 11.88
N LYS A 41 5.35 6.36 13.00
CA LYS A 41 4.45 6.04 14.12
C LYS A 41 3.39 7.13 14.34
N ALA A 42 2.95 7.82 13.28
CA ALA A 42 2.00 8.93 13.37
C ALA A 42 0.70 8.57 14.10
N SER A 43 0.19 7.34 13.91
CA SER A 43 -1.03 6.87 14.60
C SER A 43 -0.91 6.75 16.12
N LEU A 44 0.32 6.82 16.66
CA LEU A 44 0.61 6.77 18.10
C LEU A 44 0.95 8.14 18.69
N MET A 45 0.96 9.19 17.86
CA MET A 45 1.28 10.55 18.27
C MET A 45 0.07 11.23 18.91
N LYS A 46 0.34 12.29 19.70
CA LYS A 46 -0.71 13.02 20.43
C LYS A 46 -1.54 13.96 19.55
N ASP A 47 -0.93 14.49 18.49
CA ASP A 47 -1.63 15.39 17.58
C ASP A 47 -2.67 14.62 16.76
N LYS A 48 -3.95 14.90 17.04
CA LYS A 48 -5.09 14.24 16.39
C LYS A 48 -5.08 14.41 14.86
N SER A 49 -4.53 15.51 14.36
CA SER A 49 -4.44 15.73 12.90
C SER A 49 -3.46 14.75 12.24
N LEU A 50 -2.32 14.48 12.90
CA LEU A 50 -1.37 13.45 12.42
C LEU A 50 -1.97 12.05 12.47
N VAL A 51 -2.69 11.73 13.55
CA VAL A 51 -3.37 10.43 13.70
C VAL A 51 -4.42 10.24 12.60
N SER A 52 -5.30 11.21 12.39
CA SER A 52 -6.33 11.17 11.35
C SER A 52 -5.73 11.04 9.95
N ASN A 53 -4.64 11.78 9.66
CA ASN A 53 -3.96 11.68 8.37
C ASN A 53 -3.23 10.34 8.20
N ALA A 54 -2.77 9.71 9.28
CA ALA A 54 -2.19 8.37 9.24
C ALA A 54 -3.23 7.26 8.98
N GLU A 55 -4.48 7.48 9.37
CA GLU A 55 -5.60 6.57 9.11
C GLU A 55 -6.16 6.74 7.69
N SER A 56 -5.97 7.91 7.09
CA SER A 56 -6.33 8.13 5.69
C SER A 56 -5.32 7.43 4.77
N GLU A 57 -5.80 6.75 3.74
CA GLU A 57 -4.93 6.11 2.73
C GLU A 57 -4.30 7.13 1.76
N SER A 58 -4.15 8.38 2.19
CA SER A 58 -3.61 9.48 1.38
C SER A 58 -2.09 9.41 1.30
N ALA A 59 -1.55 9.46 0.08
CA ALA A 59 -0.10 9.54 -0.17
C ALA A 59 0.51 10.92 0.14
N MET A 60 -0.22 11.85 0.75
CA MET A 60 0.21 13.23 0.99
C MET A 60 1.02 13.41 2.28
N GLY A 61 1.38 12.33 2.97
CA GLY A 61 2.04 12.39 4.27
C GLY A 61 1.12 12.94 5.37
N HIS A 62 1.71 13.23 6.54
CA HIS A 62 0.91 13.61 7.71
C HIS A 62 0.70 15.13 7.88
N TYR A 63 1.41 15.94 7.09
CA TYR A 63 1.19 17.39 7.00
C TYR A 63 0.36 17.77 5.76
N GLY A 64 -0.23 16.79 5.05
CA GLY A 64 -0.96 17.04 3.82
C GLY A 64 -0.05 17.34 2.63
N LYS A 65 -0.62 17.99 1.62
CA LYS A 65 0.09 18.37 0.40
C LYS A 65 0.91 19.63 0.65
N ILE A 66 2.24 19.49 0.65
CA ILE A 66 3.17 20.62 0.87
C ILE A 66 3.60 21.15 -0.49
N THR A 67 3.12 22.32 -0.86
CA THR A 67 3.45 23.03 -2.11
C THR A 67 4.35 24.23 -1.87
N SER A 68 4.35 24.74 -0.64
CA SER A 68 5.16 25.88 -0.19
C SER A 68 5.51 25.74 1.30
N LEU A 69 6.45 26.54 1.78
CA LEU A 69 6.81 26.57 3.19
C LEU A 69 5.65 27.02 4.10
N LYS A 70 4.65 27.73 3.54
CA LYS A 70 3.45 28.18 4.28
C LYS A 70 2.51 27.03 4.64
N ASP A 71 2.62 25.90 3.94
CA ASP A 71 1.80 24.71 4.18
C ASP A 71 2.34 23.89 5.37
N LEU A 72 3.56 24.20 5.82
CA LEU A 72 4.17 23.53 6.97
C LEU A 72 3.65 24.11 8.28
N PRO A 73 3.50 23.28 9.32
CA PRO A 73 3.33 23.78 10.69
C PRO A 73 4.50 24.66 11.12
N SER A 74 4.32 25.45 12.19
CA SER A 74 5.43 26.22 12.75
C SER A 74 6.60 25.33 13.16
N ASP A 75 7.83 25.86 13.08
CA ASP A 75 9.04 25.13 13.47
C ASP A 75 8.94 24.52 14.85
N LYS A 76 8.38 25.28 15.81
CA LYS A 76 8.14 24.80 17.18
C LYS A 76 7.27 23.53 17.19
N LYS A 77 6.24 23.49 16.35
CA LYS A 77 5.33 22.34 16.24
C LYS A 77 6.02 21.15 15.57
N ILE A 78 6.78 21.39 14.50
CA ILE A 78 7.55 20.34 13.82
C ILE A 78 8.58 19.73 14.77
N ILE A 79 9.34 20.56 15.49
CA ILE A 79 10.33 20.12 16.48
C ILE A 79 9.66 19.26 17.58
N ALA A 80 8.49 19.69 18.07
CA ALA A 80 7.75 18.92 19.07
C ALA A 80 7.33 17.54 18.54
N HIS A 81 6.85 17.46 17.31
CA HIS A 81 6.47 16.20 16.69
C HIS A 81 7.67 15.27 16.46
N ILE A 82 8.82 15.81 16.04
CA ILE A 82 10.04 15.01 15.87
C ILE A 82 10.51 14.46 17.23
N LYS A 83 10.52 15.28 18.27
CA LYS A 83 10.87 14.84 19.64
C LYS A 83 9.91 13.77 20.17
N GLU A 84 8.63 13.88 19.86
CA GLU A 84 7.66 12.85 20.22
C GLU A 84 7.94 11.54 19.46
N ALA A 85 8.24 11.60 18.17
CA ALA A 85 8.61 10.42 17.37
C ALA A 85 9.90 9.75 17.88
N MET A 86 10.91 10.55 18.28
CA MET A 86 12.11 10.05 18.94
C MET A 86 11.77 9.27 20.21
N MET A 87 10.94 9.86 21.08
CA MET A 87 10.53 9.24 22.34
C MET A 87 9.78 7.91 22.11
N LEU A 88 8.94 7.82 21.08
CA LEU A 88 8.27 6.57 20.70
C LEU A 88 9.26 5.47 20.29
N ASN A 89 10.34 5.85 19.60
CA ASN A 89 11.42 4.93 19.22
C ASN A 89 12.26 4.52 20.44
N GLU A 90 12.65 5.45 21.27
CA GLU A 90 13.41 5.20 22.52
C GLU A 90 12.71 4.24 23.46
N LYS A 91 11.40 4.39 23.60
CA LYS A 91 10.57 3.49 24.43
C LYS A 91 10.29 2.14 23.77
N GLY A 92 10.79 1.90 22.55
CA GLY A 92 10.55 0.66 21.82
C GLY A 92 9.08 0.41 21.49
N ILE A 93 8.23 1.45 21.50
CA ILE A 93 6.80 1.30 21.22
C ILE A 93 6.62 0.88 19.77
N LYS A 94 5.99 -0.28 19.56
CA LYS A 94 5.70 -0.81 18.23
C LYS A 94 4.31 -0.40 17.79
N LEU A 95 4.15 -0.18 16.47
CA LEU A 95 2.82 -0.06 15.89
C LEU A 95 2.03 -1.34 16.17
N PRO A 96 0.73 -1.23 16.49
CA PRO A 96 -0.13 -2.39 16.54
C PRO A 96 -0.08 -3.10 15.17
N PRO A 97 -0.17 -4.43 15.13
CA PRO A 97 -0.23 -5.14 13.86
C PRO A 97 -1.38 -4.54 13.04
N ARG A 98 -1.07 -4.18 11.79
CA ARG A 98 -2.11 -3.66 10.88
C ARG A 98 -3.25 -4.67 10.89
N LYS A 99 -4.44 -4.23 11.27
CA LYS A 99 -5.64 -5.05 11.09
C LYS A 99 -5.73 -5.34 9.60
N VAL A 100 -5.26 -6.51 9.21
CA VAL A 100 -5.56 -7.02 7.89
C VAL A 100 -7.07 -7.19 7.91
N THR A 101 -7.79 -6.25 7.33
CA THR A 101 -9.19 -6.42 7.02
C THR A 101 -9.25 -7.49 5.95
N THR A 102 -8.99 -8.73 6.38
CA THR A 102 -9.41 -9.92 5.68
C THR A 102 -10.93 -10.06 5.87
N ALA A 103 -11.69 -9.06 5.45
CA ALA A 103 -12.91 -9.42 4.80
C ALA A 103 -12.44 -10.22 3.58
N LYS A 104 -12.33 -11.55 3.73
CA LYS A 104 -12.25 -12.47 2.61
C LYS A 104 -13.52 -12.18 1.80
N LYS A 105 -13.44 -11.20 0.89
CA LYS A 105 -14.48 -11.07 -0.13
C LYS A 105 -14.50 -12.43 -0.79
N GLU A 106 -15.59 -13.16 -0.56
CA GLU A 106 -15.80 -14.46 -1.15
C GLU A 106 -15.56 -14.34 -2.66
N ILE A 107 -14.66 -15.16 -3.17
CA ILE A 107 -14.29 -15.09 -4.58
C ILE A 107 -15.41 -15.79 -5.33
N VAL A 108 -16.38 -15.01 -5.79
CA VAL A 108 -17.46 -15.55 -6.64
C VAL A 108 -16.90 -15.70 -8.05
N VAL A 109 -16.70 -16.95 -8.48
CA VAL A 109 -16.28 -17.25 -9.86
C VAL A 109 -17.53 -17.19 -10.73
N PRO A 110 -17.59 -16.32 -11.78
CA PRO A 110 -18.75 -16.25 -12.65
C PRO A 110 -19.02 -17.57 -13.35
N ASP A 111 -20.28 -18.00 -13.41
CA ASP A 111 -20.69 -19.29 -13.98
C ASP A 111 -20.22 -19.49 -15.42
N TYR A 112 -20.27 -18.43 -16.23
CA TYR A 112 -19.82 -18.49 -17.62
C TYR A 112 -18.33 -18.80 -17.71
N PHE A 113 -17.51 -18.26 -16.81
CA PHE A 113 -16.08 -18.53 -16.76
C PHE A 113 -15.81 -19.94 -16.23
N LEU A 114 -16.48 -20.34 -15.17
CA LEU A 114 -16.36 -21.66 -14.58
C LEU A 114 -16.72 -22.77 -15.59
N LYS A 115 -17.78 -22.58 -16.40
CA LYS A 115 -18.17 -23.51 -17.46
C LYS A 115 -17.08 -23.67 -18.52
N GLN A 116 -16.44 -22.59 -18.95
CA GLN A 116 -15.34 -22.65 -19.93
C GLN A 116 -14.08 -23.27 -19.34
N LEU A 117 -13.75 -22.91 -18.10
CA LEU A 117 -12.59 -23.43 -17.40
C LEU A 117 -12.66 -24.95 -17.21
N LYS A 118 -13.83 -25.50 -16.87
CA LYS A 118 -14.06 -26.94 -16.70
C LYS A 118 -13.84 -27.74 -17.99
N LYS A 119 -13.91 -27.11 -19.17
CA LYS A 119 -13.61 -27.80 -20.46
C LYS A 119 -12.12 -28.11 -20.62
N ASN A 120 -11.23 -27.39 -19.89
CA ASN A 120 -9.80 -27.62 -19.90
C ASN A 120 -9.33 -28.10 -18.53
N LYS A 121 -9.15 -29.41 -18.38
CA LYS A 121 -8.79 -30.04 -17.11
C LYS A 121 -7.49 -29.49 -16.50
N LYS A 122 -6.46 -29.18 -17.32
CA LYS A 122 -5.20 -28.60 -16.83
C LYS A 122 -5.42 -27.20 -16.27
N ALA A 123 -6.10 -26.34 -17.03
CA ALA A 123 -6.41 -24.97 -16.61
C ALA A 123 -7.26 -24.94 -15.33
N PHE A 124 -8.25 -25.82 -15.23
CA PHE A 124 -9.09 -25.97 -14.05
C PHE A 124 -8.27 -26.34 -12.82
N THR A 125 -7.41 -27.37 -12.93
CA THR A 125 -6.54 -27.79 -11.82
C THR A 125 -5.58 -26.65 -11.39
N THR A 126 -5.00 -25.93 -12.35
CA THR A 126 -4.15 -24.78 -12.07
C THR A 126 -4.92 -23.69 -11.33
N PHE A 127 -6.14 -23.36 -11.79
CA PHE A 127 -6.98 -22.36 -11.14
C PHE A 127 -7.35 -22.76 -9.71
N GLU A 128 -7.70 -24.02 -9.46
CA GLU A 128 -8.02 -24.51 -8.12
C GLU A 128 -6.84 -24.37 -7.16
N ASN A 129 -5.61 -24.56 -7.63
CA ASN A 129 -4.38 -24.44 -6.85
C ASN A 129 -3.89 -23.01 -6.68
N PHE A 130 -4.45 -22.04 -7.36
CA PHE A 130 -4.07 -20.63 -7.20
C PHE A 130 -4.43 -20.09 -5.82
N SER A 131 -3.58 -19.19 -5.35
CA SER A 131 -3.89 -18.38 -4.17
C SER A 131 -5.16 -17.54 -4.41
N PRO A 132 -5.88 -17.14 -3.35
CA PRO A 132 -7.03 -16.25 -3.49
C PRO A 132 -6.74 -14.97 -4.28
N SER A 133 -5.52 -14.43 -4.18
CA SER A 133 -5.10 -13.25 -4.94
C SER A 133 -5.06 -13.53 -6.44
N HIS A 134 -4.40 -14.62 -6.85
CA HIS A 134 -4.30 -14.97 -8.28
C HIS A 134 -5.68 -15.31 -8.89
N LYS A 135 -6.56 -15.99 -8.13
CA LYS A 135 -7.94 -16.23 -8.58
C LYS A 135 -8.68 -14.91 -8.83
N ARG A 136 -8.54 -13.94 -7.90
CA ARG A 136 -9.18 -12.63 -8.02
C ARG A 136 -8.68 -11.85 -9.22
N GLU A 137 -7.38 -11.81 -9.46
CA GLU A 137 -6.77 -11.12 -10.60
C GLU A 137 -7.35 -11.58 -11.94
N TYR A 138 -7.55 -12.88 -12.13
CA TYR A 138 -8.16 -13.42 -13.35
C TYR A 138 -9.63 -13.04 -13.45
N ILE A 139 -10.38 -13.19 -12.35
CA ILE A 139 -11.81 -12.89 -12.34
C ILE A 139 -12.06 -11.41 -12.61
N GLU A 140 -11.35 -10.52 -11.92
CA GLU A 140 -11.46 -9.07 -12.11
C GLU A 140 -11.13 -8.70 -13.54
N TRP A 141 -10.00 -9.17 -14.08
CA TRP A 141 -9.61 -8.90 -15.45
C TRP A 141 -10.65 -9.34 -16.50
N ILE A 142 -11.28 -10.49 -16.30
CA ILE A 142 -12.35 -10.98 -17.20
C ILE A 142 -13.62 -10.15 -17.03
N THR A 143 -14.02 -9.85 -15.80
CA THR A 143 -15.28 -9.15 -15.50
C THR A 143 -15.23 -7.66 -15.84
N GLU A 144 -14.07 -7.02 -15.82
CA GLU A 144 -13.86 -5.63 -16.23
C GLU A 144 -13.98 -5.41 -17.75
N ALA A 145 -14.10 -6.48 -18.54
CA ALA A 145 -14.27 -6.34 -19.97
C ALA A 145 -15.60 -5.65 -20.31
N LYS A 146 -15.54 -4.55 -21.05
CA LYS A 146 -16.71 -3.75 -21.40
C LYS A 146 -17.57 -4.36 -22.53
N THR A 147 -17.00 -5.28 -23.34
CA THR A 147 -17.70 -5.94 -24.44
C THR A 147 -17.59 -7.46 -24.30
N GLU A 148 -18.61 -8.17 -24.79
CA GLU A 148 -18.61 -9.65 -24.79
C GLU A 148 -17.44 -10.22 -25.60
N GLU A 149 -17.09 -9.59 -26.71
CA GLU A 149 -15.93 -10.00 -27.52
C GLU A 149 -14.64 -9.94 -26.71
N THR A 150 -14.41 -8.82 -26.01
CA THR A 150 -13.23 -8.67 -25.15
C THR A 150 -13.24 -9.66 -24.00
N LYS A 151 -14.40 -9.93 -23.41
CA LYS A 151 -14.57 -10.91 -22.34
C LYS A 151 -14.20 -12.31 -22.82
N ASN A 152 -14.72 -12.72 -23.96
CA ASN A 152 -14.42 -14.04 -24.54
C ASN A 152 -12.93 -14.20 -24.86
N ARG A 153 -12.32 -13.21 -25.48
CA ARG A 153 -10.88 -13.19 -25.75
C ARG A 153 -10.05 -13.29 -24.47
N ARG A 154 -10.43 -12.55 -23.42
CA ARG A 154 -9.74 -12.64 -22.12
C ARG A 154 -9.91 -13.99 -21.46
N MET A 155 -11.07 -14.63 -21.56
CA MET A 155 -11.30 -15.99 -21.05
C MET A 155 -10.43 -17.02 -21.77
N GLU A 156 -10.37 -16.97 -23.10
CA GLU A 156 -9.53 -17.87 -23.90
C GLU A 156 -8.05 -17.71 -23.54
N THR A 157 -7.58 -16.47 -23.45
CA THR A 157 -6.21 -16.16 -23.04
C THR A 157 -5.93 -16.67 -21.62
N ALA A 158 -6.85 -16.46 -20.68
CA ALA A 158 -6.73 -16.94 -19.31
C ALA A 158 -6.61 -18.47 -19.25
N ILE A 159 -7.47 -19.17 -19.97
CA ILE A 159 -7.44 -20.65 -20.03
C ILE A 159 -6.13 -21.15 -20.64
N GLY A 160 -5.64 -20.49 -21.69
CA GLY A 160 -4.34 -20.79 -22.29
C GLY A 160 -3.22 -20.68 -21.26
N TRP A 161 -3.09 -19.52 -20.59
CA TRP A 161 -2.05 -19.31 -19.58
C TRP A 161 -2.15 -20.30 -18.42
N MET A 162 -3.34 -20.54 -17.91
CA MET A 162 -3.55 -21.52 -16.84
C MET A 162 -3.25 -22.95 -17.25
N SER A 163 -3.48 -23.32 -18.52
CA SER A 163 -3.08 -24.64 -19.03
C SER A 163 -1.57 -24.85 -19.07
N GLU A 164 -0.81 -23.74 -19.11
CA GLU A 164 0.66 -23.69 -19.01
C GLU A 164 1.15 -23.49 -17.55
N GLY A 165 0.26 -23.42 -16.58
CA GLY A 165 0.60 -23.21 -15.16
C GLY A 165 0.93 -21.76 -14.80
N LYS A 166 0.67 -20.79 -15.67
CA LYS A 166 1.03 -19.38 -15.50
C LYS A 166 -0.03 -18.61 -14.70
N SER A 167 0.41 -17.72 -13.81
CA SER A 167 -0.44 -16.68 -13.21
C SER A 167 -0.61 -15.52 -14.20
N ARG A 168 -1.58 -14.62 -13.96
CA ARG A 168 -1.85 -13.48 -14.87
C ARG A 168 -0.65 -12.53 -15.03
N ASN A 169 0.13 -12.35 -13.97
CA ASN A 169 1.26 -11.42 -13.92
C ASN A 169 2.61 -12.19 -13.83
N TRP A 170 2.76 -13.21 -14.63
CA TRP A 170 4.00 -13.99 -14.75
C TRP A 170 5.09 -13.21 -15.51
#